data_bdefb2122352e61dc4df6232190baea0
#
_entry.id   bdefb2122352e61dc4df6232190baea0
#
_cell.length_a   1.000
_cell.length_b   1.000
_cell.length_c   1.000
_cell.angle_alpha   90.00
_cell.angle_beta   90.00
_cell.angle_gamma   90.00
#
_symmetry.space_group_name_H-M   'P 1'
#
loop_
_entity.id
_entity.type
_entity.pdbx_description
1 polymer ?
#
loop_
_entity_poly.entity_id
_entity_poly.type
_entity_poly.pdbx_seq_one_letter_code
_entity_poly.pdbx_strand_id
1 'polypeptide(L)'
;METPAVETGVVVKLDRGFPLVRLGDGRELRCEHATSLVKGSDQRAVVGDAVRISLPDGHDKGIIEETLPRHTSFVRKDPTERALPQTLAANFDLVIIAQPIEDINTRRLERELVLAHETGAEVLVVLTKADLMASPAEVEEVRSHIDGFVGNDELLAISDRDEASVQRLAQIIAEGDKTAVLIGRSGVGKSSLVNMLVGSDIQKTTAVRGDGKGRHTTVSREIIYLPTGGRIIDMPGVRGLGLWDADEGIGAAFSDIEEIAASCRFRDCTQTNEPG
;
A
#
# COMPACT_ATOMS: atom_id res chain seq x y z
N MET A 1 -13.55 -37.58 18.63
CA MET A 1 -12.72 -36.36 18.46
C MET A 1 -13.57 -35.42 17.64
N GLU A 2 -14.07 -34.36 18.25
CA GLU A 2 -14.79 -33.32 17.49
C GLU A 2 -13.79 -32.65 16.56
N THR A 3 -14.21 -32.41 15.31
CA THR A 3 -13.43 -31.64 14.37
C THR A 3 -13.32 -30.22 14.91
N PRO A 4 -12.12 -29.62 15.04
CA PRO A 4 -12.00 -28.27 15.57
C PRO A 4 -12.84 -27.29 14.72
N ALA A 5 -13.51 -26.34 15.40
CA ALA A 5 -14.27 -25.33 14.71
C ALA A 5 -13.35 -24.54 13.76
N VAL A 6 -13.75 -24.44 12.50
CA VAL A 6 -13.02 -23.68 11.49
C VAL A 6 -13.74 -22.37 11.26
N GLU A 7 -13.05 -21.27 11.48
CA GLU A 7 -13.56 -19.92 11.25
C GLU A 7 -12.75 -19.19 10.19
N THR A 8 -13.33 -18.16 9.60
CA THR A 8 -12.61 -17.26 8.67
C THR A 8 -12.40 -15.90 9.32
N GLY A 9 -11.27 -15.26 8.99
CA GLY A 9 -10.96 -13.94 9.49
C GLY A 9 -9.97 -13.21 8.59
N VAL A 10 -9.63 -11.99 8.96
CA VAL A 10 -8.66 -11.14 8.25
C VAL A 10 -7.49 -10.87 9.17
N VAL A 11 -6.26 -10.99 8.65
CA VAL A 11 -5.05 -10.61 9.38
C VAL A 11 -4.99 -9.10 9.49
N VAL A 12 -5.22 -8.58 10.70
CA VAL A 12 -5.27 -7.13 10.96
C VAL A 12 -3.95 -6.57 11.48
N LYS A 13 -3.08 -7.43 12.00
CA LYS A 13 -1.77 -7.00 12.51
C LYS A 13 -0.73 -8.11 12.44
N LEU A 14 0.51 -7.74 12.12
CA LEU A 14 1.69 -8.60 12.24
C LEU A 14 2.63 -7.99 13.28
N ASP A 15 2.82 -8.69 14.39
CA ASP A 15 3.75 -8.31 15.44
C ASP A 15 4.69 -9.46 15.71
N ARG A 16 6.00 -9.25 15.46
CA ARG A 16 7.07 -10.25 15.66
C ARG A 16 6.80 -11.62 15.02
N GLY A 17 6.07 -11.64 13.89
CA GLY A 17 5.75 -12.87 13.16
C GLY A 17 4.49 -13.61 13.67
N PHE A 18 3.79 -13.08 14.67
CA PHE A 18 2.50 -13.61 15.13
C PHE A 18 1.34 -12.78 14.57
N PRO A 19 0.52 -13.37 13.68
CA PRO A 19 -0.65 -12.70 13.15
C PRO A 19 -1.70 -12.46 14.24
N LEU A 20 -2.33 -11.27 14.23
CA LEU A 20 -3.59 -11.00 14.89
C LEU A 20 -4.68 -11.08 13.83
N VAL A 21 -5.64 -11.97 14.02
CA VAL A 21 -6.74 -12.19 13.08
C VAL A 21 -8.03 -11.66 13.69
N ARG A 22 -8.74 -10.82 12.95
CA ARG A 22 -10.09 -10.38 13.30
C ARG A 22 -11.10 -11.30 12.62
N LEU A 23 -12.00 -11.88 13.40
CA LEU A 23 -13.08 -12.76 12.96
C LEU A 23 -14.30 -11.97 12.49
N GLY A 24 -15.24 -12.65 11.82
CA GLY A 24 -16.45 -12.04 11.32
C GLY A 24 -17.38 -11.46 12.39
N ASP A 25 -17.28 -11.94 13.64
CA ASP A 25 -17.99 -11.42 14.81
C ASP A 25 -17.28 -10.25 15.52
N GLY A 26 -16.13 -9.81 15.00
CA GLY A 26 -15.33 -8.72 15.54
C GLY A 26 -14.32 -9.13 16.63
N ARG A 27 -14.30 -10.38 17.08
CA ARG A 27 -13.25 -10.87 18.00
C ARG A 27 -11.89 -10.85 17.32
N GLU A 28 -10.84 -10.54 18.07
CA GLU A 28 -9.46 -10.62 17.62
C GLU A 28 -8.72 -11.74 18.35
N LEU A 29 -8.03 -12.56 17.57
CA LEU A 29 -7.33 -13.73 18.07
C LEU A 29 -5.88 -13.73 17.58
N ARG A 30 -4.94 -13.96 18.49
CA ARG A 30 -3.54 -14.26 18.12
C ARG A 30 -3.48 -15.65 17.50
N CYS A 31 -2.78 -15.73 16.36
CA CYS A 31 -2.65 -16.96 15.61
C CYS A 31 -1.19 -17.33 15.37
N GLU A 32 -0.98 -18.60 15.11
CA GLU A 32 0.24 -19.16 14.57
C GLU A 32 -0.05 -19.76 13.20
N HIS A 33 0.97 -19.89 12.37
CA HIS A 33 0.81 -20.57 11.08
C HIS A 33 0.90 -22.08 11.28
N ALA A 34 0.05 -22.85 10.63
CA ALA A 34 0.19 -24.30 10.54
C ALA A 34 1.57 -24.67 9.98
N THR A 35 2.15 -25.75 10.46
CA THR A 35 3.47 -26.20 10.03
C THR A 35 3.52 -26.48 8.52
N SER A 36 2.40 -26.87 7.93
CA SER A 36 2.21 -27.08 6.48
C SER A 36 2.43 -25.81 5.67
N LEU A 37 1.98 -24.64 6.19
CA LEU A 37 2.15 -23.33 5.52
C LEU A 37 3.60 -22.81 5.63
N VAL A 38 4.37 -23.26 6.60
CA VAL A 38 5.74 -22.78 6.83
C VAL A 38 6.78 -23.65 6.13
N LYS A 39 6.50 -24.94 5.97
CA LYS A 39 7.40 -25.90 5.31
C LYS A 39 7.14 -25.95 3.81
N GLY A 40 7.77 -25.07 3.06
CA GLY A 40 7.89 -25.23 1.60
C GLY A 40 7.20 -24.17 0.75
N SER A 41 6.63 -23.12 1.30
CA SER A 41 6.10 -22.01 0.52
C SER A 41 6.24 -20.67 1.25
N ASP A 42 6.47 -19.61 0.47
CA ASP A 42 6.39 -18.21 0.91
C ASP A 42 4.95 -17.76 1.25
N GLN A 43 4.05 -18.69 1.59
CA GLN A 43 2.63 -18.43 1.82
C GLN A 43 2.30 -18.03 3.26
N ARG A 44 3.24 -17.40 3.95
CA ARG A 44 2.90 -16.80 5.25
C ARG A 44 1.86 -15.73 5.06
N ALA A 45 0.85 -15.77 5.93
CA ALA A 45 -0.18 -14.76 5.93
C ALA A 45 0.44 -13.39 6.26
N VAL A 46 0.02 -12.37 5.51
CA VAL A 46 0.41 -10.97 5.68
C VAL A 46 -0.81 -10.12 6.08
N VAL A 47 -0.59 -8.87 6.45
CA VAL A 47 -1.70 -7.96 6.78
C VAL A 47 -2.61 -7.79 5.55
N GLY A 48 -3.92 -7.90 5.78
CA GLY A 48 -4.96 -7.89 4.77
C GLY A 48 -5.35 -9.27 4.25
N ASP A 49 -4.57 -10.32 4.50
CA ASP A 49 -4.96 -11.67 4.08
C ASP A 49 -6.24 -12.14 4.76
N ALA A 50 -7.15 -12.68 3.96
CA ALA A 50 -8.23 -13.50 4.44
C ALA A 50 -7.69 -14.91 4.73
N VAL A 51 -8.00 -15.45 5.89
CA VAL A 51 -7.44 -16.72 6.37
C VAL A 51 -8.51 -17.63 6.93
N ARG A 52 -8.28 -18.92 6.83
CA ARG A 52 -9.03 -19.96 7.53
C ARG A 52 -8.25 -20.41 8.75
N ILE A 53 -8.88 -20.36 9.90
CA ILE A 53 -8.25 -20.72 11.19
C ILE A 53 -8.98 -21.86 11.87
N SER A 54 -8.24 -22.71 12.55
CA SER A 54 -8.79 -23.67 13.50
C SER A 54 -8.54 -23.20 14.92
N LEU A 55 -9.48 -23.56 15.82
CA LEU A 55 -9.43 -23.25 17.24
C LEU A 55 -9.30 -24.57 18.01
N PRO A 56 -8.08 -25.05 18.31
CA PRO A 56 -7.89 -26.28 19.06
C PRO A 56 -8.34 -26.09 20.51
N ASP A 57 -9.03 -27.09 21.07
CA ASP A 57 -9.46 -27.09 22.46
C ASP A 57 -8.27 -26.91 23.41
N GLY A 58 -8.42 -26.00 24.38
CA GLY A 58 -7.39 -25.72 25.38
C GLY A 58 -6.19 -24.91 24.91
N HIS A 59 -6.25 -24.32 23.70
CA HIS A 59 -5.23 -23.41 23.20
C HIS A 59 -5.72 -21.95 23.24
N ASP A 60 -4.81 -21.05 23.67
CA ASP A 60 -5.07 -19.60 23.72
C ASP A 60 -4.91 -18.93 22.35
N LYS A 61 -4.45 -19.66 21.33
CA LYS A 61 -4.14 -19.16 20.00
C LYS A 61 -4.86 -19.97 18.93
N GLY A 62 -5.27 -19.29 17.87
CA GLY A 62 -5.73 -19.93 16.63
C GLY A 62 -4.56 -20.42 15.78
N ILE A 63 -4.85 -21.38 14.92
CA ILE A 63 -3.89 -21.87 13.91
C ILE A 63 -4.41 -21.47 12.53
N ILE A 64 -3.62 -20.70 11.77
CA ILE A 64 -3.92 -20.39 10.37
C ILE A 64 -3.60 -21.64 9.55
N GLU A 65 -4.64 -22.28 9.05
CA GLU A 65 -4.56 -23.50 8.24
C GLU A 65 -4.36 -23.20 6.76
N GLU A 66 -4.92 -22.06 6.30
CA GLU A 66 -4.94 -21.67 4.90
C GLU A 66 -4.99 -20.16 4.74
N THR A 67 -4.26 -19.61 3.77
CA THR A 67 -4.42 -18.26 3.26
C THR A 67 -5.33 -18.34 2.02
N LEU A 68 -6.43 -17.59 2.03
CA LEU A 68 -7.38 -17.57 0.92
C LEU A 68 -6.82 -16.78 -0.27
N PRO A 69 -7.35 -16.97 -1.48
CA PRO A 69 -6.88 -16.27 -2.67
C PRO A 69 -6.88 -14.75 -2.48
N ARG A 70 -5.79 -14.12 -2.89
CA ARG A 70 -5.62 -12.66 -2.87
C ARG A 70 -6.17 -12.08 -4.16
N HIS A 71 -6.88 -10.95 -4.08
CA HIS A 71 -7.30 -10.18 -5.26
C HIS A 71 -6.27 -9.10 -5.61
N THR A 72 -5.56 -8.54 -4.60
CA THR A 72 -4.44 -7.64 -4.78
C THR A 72 -3.31 -8.02 -3.83
N SER A 73 -2.07 -7.71 -4.21
CA SER A 73 -0.93 -7.94 -3.33
C SER A 73 0.20 -6.96 -3.62
N PHE A 74 0.85 -6.50 -2.57
CA PHE A 74 2.05 -5.68 -2.67
C PHE A 74 3.28 -6.59 -2.46
N VAL A 75 4.04 -6.82 -3.52
CA VAL A 75 5.18 -7.73 -3.52
C VAL A 75 6.48 -6.94 -3.70
N ARG A 76 7.51 -7.28 -2.95
CA ARG A 76 8.85 -6.76 -3.18
C ARG A 76 9.85 -7.89 -3.36
N LYS A 77 10.97 -7.60 -4.00
CA LYS A 77 12.12 -8.49 -4.04
C LYS A 77 12.73 -8.58 -2.64
N ASP A 78 12.96 -9.79 -2.14
CA ASP A 78 13.69 -9.99 -0.90
C ASP A 78 15.11 -9.42 -1.07
N PRO A 79 15.62 -8.57 -0.15
CA PRO A 79 16.96 -8.02 -0.22
C PRO A 79 18.05 -9.07 0.02
N THR A 80 17.71 -10.28 0.44
CA THR A 80 18.64 -11.38 0.62
C THR A 80 18.98 -12.04 -0.72
N GLU A 81 20.13 -12.70 -0.81
CA GLU A 81 20.66 -13.33 -2.04
C GLU A 81 19.74 -14.38 -2.69
N ARG A 82 18.69 -14.83 -1.99
CA ARG A 82 17.73 -15.82 -2.49
C ARG A 82 16.73 -15.28 -3.50
N ALA A 83 16.66 -13.97 -3.70
CA ALA A 83 15.81 -13.30 -4.70
C ALA A 83 14.35 -13.83 -4.76
N LEU A 84 13.77 -14.20 -3.61
CA LEU A 84 12.39 -14.67 -3.54
C LEU A 84 11.44 -13.47 -3.38
N PRO A 85 10.24 -13.50 -4.00
CA PRO A 85 9.25 -12.46 -3.82
C PRO A 85 8.74 -12.47 -2.36
N GLN A 86 8.65 -11.30 -1.74
CA GLN A 86 8.09 -11.14 -0.40
C GLN A 86 6.81 -10.31 -0.47
N THR A 87 5.67 -10.91 -0.19
CA THR A 87 4.41 -10.18 -0.05
C THR A 87 4.45 -9.35 1.24
N LEU A 88 4.05 -8.09 1.14
CA LEU A 88 4.07 -7.12 2.23
C LEU A 88 2.67 -6.84 2.80
N ALA A 89 1.67 -6.78 1.92
CA ALA A 89 0.25 -6.58 2.22
C ALA A 89 -0.59 -7.25 1.14
N ALA A 90 -1.85 -7.53 1.42
CA ALA A 90 -2.78 -8.16 0.48
C ALA A 90 -4.20 -7.60 0.64
N ASN A 91 -5.04 -7.84 -0.37
CA ASN A 91 -6.47 -7.54 -0.37
C ASN A 91 -6.79 -6.08 0.00
N PHE A 92 -6.11 -5.16 -0.68
CA PHE A 92 -6.38 -3.73 -0.62
C PHE A 92 -6.98 -3.25 -1.95
N ASP A 93 -7.76 -2.18 -1.87
CA ASP A 93 -8.54 -1.65 -3.00
C ASP A 93 -7.87 -0.42 -3.62
N LEU A 94 -7.05 0.31 -2.84
CA LEU A 94 -6.47 1.58 -3.21
C LEU A 94 -4.99 1.67 -2.81
N VAL A 95 -4.13 2.10 -3.73
CA VAL A 95 -2.74 2.49 -3.44
C VAL A 95 -2.64 4.01 -3.46
N ILE A 96 -2.26 4.60 -2.33
CA ILE A 96 -2.02 6.03 -2.19
C ILE A 96 -0.52 6.29 -2.29
N ILE A 97 -0.09 7.00 -3.34
CA ILE A 97 1.30 7.42 -3.56
C ILE A 97 1.49 8.82 -2.98
N ALA A 98 2.20 8.94 -1.86
CA ALA A 98 2.44 10.22 -1.21
C ALA A 98 3.75 10.87 -1.68
N GLN A 99 3.68 12.08 -2.23
CA GLN A 99 4.80 12.91 -2.65
C GLN A 99 4.75 14.29 -1.98
N PRO A 100 5.86 14.85 -1.48
CA PRO A 100 5.86 16.22 -0.96
C PRO A 100 5.79 17.20 -2.15
N ILE A 101 4.84 18.14 -2.13
CA ILE A 101 4.61 19.07 -3.25
C ILE A 101 5.84 19.93 -3.58
N GLU A 102 6.66 20.23 -2.57
CA GLU A 102 7.87 21.08 -2.67
C GLU A 102 9.08 20.37 -3.32
N ASP A 103 9.09 19.02 -3.37
CA ASP A 103 10.25 18.22 -3.82
C ASP A 103 9.75 16.93 -4.49
N ILE A 104 9.06 17.07 -5.61
CA ILE A 104 8.55 15.96 -6.39
C ILE A 104 9.67 15.40 -7.27
N ASN A 105 9.96 14.12 -7.09
CA ASN A 105 10.88 13.40 -7.96
C ASN A 105 10.09 12.57 -8.99
N THR A 106 9.95 13.08 -10.20
CA THR A 106 9.14 12.46 -11.28
C THR A 106 9.58 11.04 -11.61
N ARG A 107 10.90 10.77 -11.70
CA ARG A 107 11.42 9.41 -11.94
C ARG A 107 11.07 8.40 -10.84
N ARG A 108 10.87 8.89 -9.63
CA ARG A 108 10.41 8.06 -8.52
C ARG A 108 8.91 7.87 -8.60
N LEU A 109 8.16 8.93 -8.90
CA LEU A 109 6.72 8.89 -9.07
C LEU A 109 6.34 7.88 -10.16
N GLU A 110 6.99 7.92 -11.33
CA GLU A 110 6.81 6.94 -12.40
C GLU A 110 7.01 5.50 -11.91
N ARG A 111 8.08 5.23 -11.17
CA ARG A 111 8.31 3.88 -10.60
C ARG A 111 7.29 3.49 -9.55
N GLU A 112 6.81 4.43 -8.74
CA GLU A 112 5.79 4.17 -7.74
C GLU A 112 4.43 3.95 -8.39
N LEU A 113 4.12 4.62 -9.51
CA LEU A 113 2.94 4.38 -10.35
C LEU A 113 2.96 2.97 -10.95
N VAL A 114 4.07 2.58 -11.61
CA VAL A 114 4.23 1.22 -12.14
C VAL A 114 4.00 0.17 -11.05
N LEU A 115 4.62 0.35 -9.88
CA LEU A 115 4.46 -0.58 -8.75
C LEU A 115 3.04 -0.62 -8.20
N ALA A 116 2.34 0.51 -8.23
CA ALA A 116 0.95 0.60 -7.77
C ALA A 116 0.02 -0.13 -8.76
N HIS A 117 0.16 0.13 -10.06
CA HIS A 117 -0.63 -0.52 -11.11
C HIS A 117 -0.41 -2.04 -11.16
N GLU A 118 0.82 -2.51 -10.92
CA GLU A 118 1.16 -3.94 -10.83
C GLU A 118 0.34 -4.68 -9.78
N THR A 119 -0.19 -3.98 -8.78
CA THR A 119 -1.04 -4.60 -7.76
C THR A 119 -2.44 -4.91 -8.24
N GLY A 120 -2.91 -4.27 -9.31
CA GLY A 120 -4.29 -4.32 -9.79
C GLY A 120 -5.29 -3.50 -8.97
N ALA A 121 -4.82 -2.71 -7.98
CA ALA A 121 -5.66 -1.81 -7.19
C ALA A 121 -5.83 -0.45 -7.88
N GLU A 122 -6.84 0.32 -7.44
CA GLU A 122 -6.97 1.73 -7.81
C GLU A 122 -5.74 2.53 -7.35
N VAL A 123 -5.38 3.58 -8.08
CA VAL A 123 -4.22 4.42 -7.75
C VAL A 123 -4.67 5.85 -7.48
N LEU A 124 -4.12 6.46 -6.42
CA LEU A 124 -4.32 7.86 -6.06
C LEU A 124 -2.98 8.50 -5.74
N VAL A 125 -2.61 9.56 -6.42
CA VAL A 125 -1.45 10.36 -6.09
C VAL A 125 -1.83 11.48 -5.14
N VAL A 126 -1.13 11.59 -4.01
CA VAL A 126 -1.36 12.61 -2.99
C VAL A 126 -0.13 13.50 -2.86
N LEU A 127 -0.26 14.76 -3.26
CA LEU A 127 0.73 15.80 -3.03
C LEU A 127 0.54 16.33 -1.61
N THR A 128 1.43 15.96 -0.72
CA THR A 128 1.39 16.35 0.70
C THR A 128 2.05 17.70 0.92
N LYS A 129 1.82 18.34 2.08
CA LYS A 129 2.43 19.60 2.51
C LYS A 129 2.11 20.77 1.57
N ALA A 130 0.89 20.82 1.03
CA ALA A 130 0.48 21.91 0.14
C ALA A 130 0.51 23.29 0.80
N ASP A 131 0.52 23.34 2.14
CA ASP A 131 0.70 24.55 2.97
C ASP A 131 2.10 25.20 2.86
N LEU A 132 3.09 24.49 2.33
CA LEU A 132 4.44 25.03 2.12
C LEU A 132 4.56 25.84 0.82
N MET A 133 3.57 25.78 -0.06
CA MET A 133 3.49 26.61 -1.25
C MET A 133 3.07 28.03 -0.89
N ALA A 134 3.60 29.03 -1.60
CA ALA A 134 3.33 30.44 -1.29
C ALA A 134 1.91 30.88 -1.61
N SER A 135 1.23 30.16 -2.53
CA SER A 135 -0.14 30.49 -2.94
C SER A 135 -0.90 29.27 -3.50
N PRO A 136 -2.24 29.31 -3.48
CA PRO A 136 -3.04 28.30 -4.16
C PRO A 136 -2.77 28.18 -5.68
N ALA A 137 -2.33 29.27 -6.32
CA ALA A 137 -1.97 29.28 -7.72
C ALA A 137 -0.72 28.41 -7.98
N GLU A 138 0.28 28.46 -7.11
CA GLU A 138 1.46 27.60 -7.20
C GLU A 138 1.12 26.13 -6.98
N VAL A 139 0.19 25.83 -6.06
CA VAL A 139 -0.32 24.47 -5.88
C VAL A 139 -0.92 23.93 -7.17
N GLU A 140 -1.74 24.75 -7.84
CA GLU A 140 -2.39 24.35 -9.08
C GLU A 140 -1.42 24.24 -10.25
N GLU A 141 -0.38 25.08 -10.30
CA GLU A 141 0.69 24.98 -11.30
C GLU A 141 1.44 23.66 -11.17
N VAL A 142 1.86 23.30 -9.94
CA VAL A 142 2.53 22.02 -9.67
C VAL A 142 1.61 20.85 -9.99
N ARG A 143 0.34 20.93 -9.57
CA ARG A 143 -0.65 19.90 -9.84
C ARG A 143 -0.82 19.66 -11.34
N SER A 144 -1.02 20.74 -12.12
CA SER A 144 -1.15 20.65 -13.58
C SER A 144 0.09 20.07 -14.27
N HIS A 145 1.30 20.37 -13.73
CA HIS A 145 2.53 19.79 -14.25
C HIS A 145 2.60 18.28 -13.98
N ILE A 146 2.19 17.84 -12.79
CA ILE A 146 2.24 16.43 -12.38
C ILE A 146 1.12 15.61 -13.01
N ASP A 147 -0.02 16.22 -13.31
CA ASP A 147 -1.17 15.57 -13.95
C ASP A 147 -0.77 14.82 -15.23
N GLY A 148 0.14 15.40 -16.02
CA GLY A 148 0.69 14.75 -17.21
C GLY A 148 1.53 13.47 -16.95
N PHE A 149 2.02 13.27 -15.72
CA PHE A 149 2.73 12.05 -15.32
C PHE A 149 1.81 11.01 -14.68
N VAL A 150 0.69 11.47 -14.12
CA VAL A 150 -0.28 10.64 -13.40
C VAL A 150 -1.25 9.97 -14.38
N GLY A 151 -1.48 10.60 -15.53
CA GLY A 151 -2.35 10.06 -16.57
C GLY A 151 -3.81 10.04 -16.14
N ASN A 152 -4.44 8.86 -16.13
CA ASN A 152 -5.85 8.70 -15.79
C ASN A 152 -6.09 8.52 -14.28
N ASP A 153 -5.05 8.45 -13.46
CA ASP A 153 -5.19 8.28 -12.02
C ASP A 153 -5.65 9.60 -11.34
N GLU A 154 -6.25 9.48 -10.17
CA GLU A 154 -6.69 10.66 -9.41
C GLU A 154 -5.49 11.35 -8.74
N LEU A 155 -5.45 12.68 -8.78
CA LEU A 155 -4.41 13.52 -8.17
C LEU A 155 -5.02 14.48 -7.17
N LEU A 156 -4.57 14.45 -5.92
CA LEU A 156 -5.07 15.27 -4.83
C LEU A 156 -3.93 16.01 -4.11
N ALA A 157 -4.07 17.32 -3.91
CA ALA A 157 -3.17 18.08 -3.05
C ALA A 157 -3.76 18.21 -1.64
N ILE A 158 -2.94 17.93 -0.61
CA ILE A 158 -3.37 17.91 0.80
C ILE A 158 -2.47 18.79 1.66
N SER A 159 -3.12 19.55 2.54
CA SER A 159 -2.47 20.34 3.59
C SER A 159 -3.04 19.96 4.95
N ASP A 160 -2.19 19.96 5.98
CA ASP A 160 -2.61 19.83 7.39
C ASP A 160 -3.38 21.06 7.89
N ARG A 161 -3.34 22.17 7.15
CA ARG A 161 -4.09 23.41 7.40
C ARG A 161 -5.40 23.51 6.63
N ASP A 162 -5.67 22.58 5.74
CA ASP A 162 -6.89 22.52 4.93
C ASP A 162 -7.67 21.24 5.23
N GLU A 163 -8.57 21.36 6.21
CA GLU A 163 -9.43 20.24 6.62
C GLU A 163 -10.27 19.68 5.48
N ALA A 164 -10.69 20.51 4.51
CA ALA A 164 -11.50 20.06 3.38
C ALA A 164 -10.71 19.10 2.47
N SER A 165 -9.42 19.32 2.26
CA SER A 165 -8.56 18.42 1.48
C SER A 165 -8.39 17.05 2.17
N VAL A 166 -8.24 17.05 3.49
CA VAL A 166 -8.16 15.81 4.29
C VAL A 166 -9.49 15.06 4.28
N GLN A 167 -10.62 15.77 4.42
CA GLN A 167 -11.96 15.20 4.36
C GLN A 167 -12.23 14.59 2.96
N ARG A 168 -11.77 15.21 1.89
CA ARG A 168 -11.89 14.66 0.53
C ARG A 168 -11.19 13.31 0.42
N LEU A 169 -9.95 13.19 0.92
CA LEU A 169 -9.24 11.91 0.96
C LEU A 169 -9.97 10.87 1.81
N ALA A 170 -10.47 11.28 2.98
CA ALA A 170 -11.24 10.40 3.86
C ALA A 170 -12.49 9.86 3.16
N GLN A 171 -13.20 10.70 2.37
CA GLN A 171 -14.36 10.29 1.57
C GLN A 171 -14.00 9.27 0.49
N ILE A 172 -12.89 9.47 -0.23
CA ILE A 172 -12.41 8.53 -1.26
C ILE A 172 -12.14 7.15 -0.64
N ILE A 173 -11.54 7.10 0.55
CA ILE A 173 -11.27 5.84 1.25
C ILE A 173 -12.56 5.21 1.79
N ALA A 174 -13.48 6.03 2.30
CA ALA A 174 -14.76 5.56 2.86
C ALA A 174 -15.72 5.04 1.79
N GLU A 175 -15.61 5.56 0.55
CA GLU A 175 -16.44 5.14 -0.56
C GLU A 175 -16.20 3.66 -0.90
N GLY A 176 -17.19 2.82 -0.70
CA GLY A 176 -17.08 1.36 -0.85
C GLY A 176 -16.32 0.66 0.29
N ASP A 177 -16.09 1.32 1.44
CA ASP A 177 -15.35 0.77 2.60
C ASP A 177 -13.95 0.25 2.23
N LYS A 178 -13.22 1.03 1.40
CA LYS A 178 -11.94 0.64 0.81
C LYS A 178 -10.86 0.39 1.87
N THR A 179 -9.98 -0.54 1.54
CA THR A 179 -8.70 -0.74 2.22
C THR A 179 -7.61 -0.05 1.41
N ALA A 180 -6.96 0.97 1.97
CA ALA A 180 -5.91 1.71 1.30
C ALA A 180 -4.52 1.30 1.80
N VAL A 181 -3.52 1.35 0.93
CA VAL A 181 -2.09 1.19 1.26
C VAL A 181 -1.37 2.51 0.95
N LEU A 182 -0.53 3.00 1.87
CA LEU A 182 0.28 4.19 1.66
C LEU A 182 1.71 3.84 1.27
N ILE A 183 2.17 4.35 0.13
CA ILE A 183 3.55 4.26 -0.31
C ILE A 183 4.18 5.65 -0.45
N GLY A 184 5.50 5.72 -0.58
CA GLY A 184 6.28 6.94 -0.69
C GLY A 184 7.48 6.93 0.26
N ARG A 185 8.47 7.79 -0.01
CA ARG A 185 9.73 7.84 0.77
C ARG A 185 9.50 8.23 2.24
N SER A 186 10.51 8.01 3.08
CA SER A 186 10.51 8.50 4.45
C SER A 186 10.49 10.04 4.47
N GLY A 187 9.65 10.63 5.35
CA GLY A 187 9.56 12.09 5.52
C GLY A 187 8.58 12.79 4.57
N VAL A 188 7.89 12.08 3.67
CA VAL A 188 6.88 12.69 2.78
C VAL A 188 5.56 13.04 3.50
N GLY A 189 5.40 12.71 4.78
CA GLY A 189 4.19 13.04 5.53
C GLY A 189 3.17 11.89 5.69
N LYS A 190 3.50 10.63 5.35
CA LYS A 190 2.57 9.50 5.49
C LYS A 190 1.98 9.37 6.90
N SER A 191 2.81 9.41 7.93
CA SER A 191 2.34 9.31 9.33
C SER A 191 1.48 10.50 9.74
N SER A 192 1.80 11.70 9.26
CA SER A 192 0.96 12.89 9.47
C SER A 192 -0.39 12.72 8.79
N LEU A 193 -0.39 12.20 7.55
CA LEU A 193 -1.61 11.94 6.80
C LEU A 193 -2.52 10.94 7.51
N VAL A 194 -1.95 9.82 8.01
CA VAL A 194 -2.70 8.83 8.80
C VAL A 194 -3.27 9.47 10.08
N ASN A 195 -2.48 10.25 10.81
CA ASN A 195 -2.94 10.93 12.02
C ASN A 195 -4.09 11.91 11.73
N MET A 196 -4.01 12.68 10.65
CA MET A 196 -5.11 13.56 10.21
C MET A 196 -6.39 12.78 9.90
N LEU A 197 -6.27 11.67 9.18
CA LEU A 197 -7.43 10.83 8.81
C LEU A 197 -8.07 10.14 10.02
N VAL A 198 -7.28 9.80 11.02
CA VAL A 198 -7.78 9.18 12.27
C VAL A 198 -8.31 10.22 13.27
N GLY A 199 -7.90 11.48 13.11
CA GLY A 199 -8.27 12.56 14.04
C GLY A 199 -7.57 12.47 15.41
N SER A 200 -6.47 11.72 15.51
CA SER A 200 -5.69 11.57 16.75
C SER A 200 -4.24 11.17 16.44
N ASP A 201 -3.32 11.49 17.37
CA ASP A 201 -1.91 11.15 17.28
C ASP A 201 -1.65 9.65 17.56
N ILE A 202 -2.15 8.77 16.72
CA ILE A 202 -1.91 7.31 16.83
C ILE A 202 -0.48 6.98 16.41
N GLN A 203 0.04 7.64 15.38
CA GLN A 203 1.41 7.45 14.92
C GLN A 203 2.33 8.51 15.51
N LYS A 204 3.39 8.09 16.20
CA LYS A 204 4.46 9.00 16.59
C LYS A 204 5.17 9.49 15.34
N THR A 205 4.91 10.74 14.95
CA THR A 205 5.68 11.43 13.94
C THR A 205 7.11 11.56 14.46
N THR A 206 8.00 10.69 13.99
CA THR A 206 9.42 10.81 14.35
C THR A 206 9.96 11.97 13.56
N ALA A 207 10.09 13.13 14.23
CA ALA A 207 10.91 14.23 13.72
C ALA A 207 12.27 13.65 13.31
N VAL A 208 12.70 13.93 12.09
CA VAL A 208 13.98 13.49 11.54
C VAL A 208 15.07 14.13 12.40
N ARG A 209 15.50 13.43 13.45
CA ARG A 209 16.71 13.78 14.20
C ARG A 209 17.89 13.24 13.41
N GLY A 210 18.76 14.15 13.01
CA GLY A 210 19.94 13.90 12.16
C GLY A 210 21.10 13.16 12.82
N ASP A 211 20.86 12.28 13.79
CA ASP A 211 21.89 11.45 14.40
C ASP A 211 21.61 9.97 14.12
N GLY A 212 22.33 9.44 13.18
CA GLY A 212 22.26 8.10 12.55
C GLY A 212 22.34 6.87 13.48
N LYS A 213 21.79 6.92 14.70
CA LYS A 213 21.62 5.76 15.59
C LYS A 213 20.14 5.47 15.82
N GLY A 214 19.51 4.91 14.79
CA GLY A 214 18.14 4.38 14.87
C GLY A 214 18.10 3.15 15.78
N ARG A 215 17.48 3.31 16.94
CA ARG A 215 16.98 2.19 17.74
C ARG A 215 16.03 1.39 16.86
N HIS A 216 16.20 0.07 16.79
CA HIS A 216 15.27 -0.86 16.16
C HIS A 216 13.89 -0.74 16.80
N THR A 217 13.06 0.18 16.31
CA THR A 217 11.64 0.17 16.57
C THR A 217 11.07 -1.03 15.84
N THR A 218 10.46 -1.94 16.56
CA THR A 218 9.76 -3.10 16.04
C THR A 218 8.67 -2.59 15.09
N VAL A 219 8.88 -2.82 13.80
CA VAL A 219 7.99 -2.34 12.74
C VAL A 219 6.81 -3.32 12.69
N SER A 220 5.71 -3.02 13.41
CA SER A 220 4.47 -3.75 13.23
C SER A 220 3.74 -3.21 12.01
N ARG A 221 3.15 -4.10 11.21
CA ARG A 221 2.22 -3.74 10.14
C ARG A 221 0.82 -3.99 10.65
N GLU A 222 -0.06 -3.03 10.48
CA GLU A 222 -1.43 -3.13 11.00
C GLU A 222 -2.46 -2.41 10.13
N ILE A 223 -3.70 -2.86 10.22
CA ILE A 223 -4.85 -2.17 9.64
C ILE A 223 -5.35 -1.13 10.65
N ILE A 224 -5.43 0.10 10.21
CA ILE A 224 -5.98 1.24 10.95
C ILE A 224 -7.37 1.54 10.39
N TYR A 225 -8.40 1.43 11.21
CA TYR A 225 -9.78 1.74 10.83
C TYR A 225 -10.02 3.24 10.95
N LEU A 226 -10.62 3.84 9.92
CA LEU A 226 -10.89 5.27 9.90
C LEU A 226 -12.26 5.58 10.51
N PRO A 227 -12.42 6.69 11.25
CA PRO A 227 -13.70 7.09 11.83
C PRO A 227 -14.77 7.37 10.76
N THR A 228 -14.38 7.76 9.58
CA THR A 228 -15.25 8.05 8.43
C THR A 228 -15.68 6.80 7.66
N GLY A 229 -15.13 5.63 7.98
CA GLY A 229 -15.25 4.39 7.21
C GLY A 229 -14.02 4.14 6.35
N GLY A 230 -13.87 2.90 5.89
CA GLY A 230 -12.66 2.41 5.24
C GLY A 230 -11.50 2.22 6.22
N ARG A 231 -10.34 1.84 5.70
CA ARG A 231 -9.17 1.47 6.50
C ARG A 231 -7.87 1.69 5.76
N ILE A 232 -6.77 1.78 6.50
CA ILE A 232 -5.42 1.95 5.97
C ILE A 232 -4.53 0.83 6.47
N ILE A 233 -3.80 0.18 5.59
CA ILE A 233 -2.69 -0.70 5.96
C ILE A 233 -1.44 0.17 6.14
N ASP A 234 -0.97 0.30 7.37
CA ASP A 234 0.31 0.95 7.64
C ASP A 234 1.46 0.00 7.34
N MET A 235 2.27 0.39 6.36
CA MET A 235 3.48 -0.33 5.96
C MET A 235 4.74 0.49 6.29
N PRO A 236 5.15 0.56 7.57
CA PRO A 236 6.35 1.30 7.92
C PRO A 236 7.59 0.68 7.27
N GLY A 237 8.45 1.53 6.74
CA GLY A 237 9.77 1.12 6.26
C GLY A 237 9.82 0.44 4.89
N VAL A 238 8.81 0.61 4.04
CA VAL A 238 8.86 0.19 2.63
C VAL A 238 9.90 1.07 1.90
N ARG A 239 11.17 0.73 2.09
CA ARG A 239 12.31 1.34 1.39
C ARG A 239 12.78 0.40 0.29
N GLY A 240 13.00 0.93 -0.91
CA GLY A 240 13.57 0.16 -2.00
C GLY A 240 12.61 -0.89 -2.57
N LEU A 241 11.40 -0.47 -2.95
CA LEU A 241 10.54 -1.28 -3.79
C LEU A 241 11.29 -1.52 -5.11
N GLY A 242 11.77 -2.75 -5.31
CA GLY A 242 12.27 -3.21 -6.59
C GLY A 242 11.11 -3.73 -7.42
N LEU A 243 11.08 -3.38 -8.70
CA LEU A 243 10.17 -3.99 -9.67
C LEU A 243 10.46 -5.50 -9.71
N TRP A 244 9.42 -6.29 -9.57
CA TRP A 244 9.44 -7.73 -9.79
C TRP A 244 8.38 -8.04 -10.83
N ASP A 245 8.80 -8.34 -12.06
CA ASP A 245 7.88 -8.65 -13.16
C ASP A 245 6.79 -7.56 -13.33
N ALA A 246 7.19 -6.42 -13.88
CA ALA A 246 6.36 -5.21 -13.89
C ALA A 246 5.69 -4.92 -15.25
N ASP A 247 5.55 -5.93 -16.12
CA ASP A 247 5.06 -5.72 -17.48
C ASP A 247 3.63 -5.15 -17.50
N GLU A 248 2.73 -5.66 -16.67
CA GLU A 248 1.35 -5.15 -16.58
C GLU A 248 1.29 -3.74 -15.97
N GLY A 249 2.09 -3.48 -14.93
CA GLY A 249 2.17 -2.17 -14.30
C GLY A 249 2.77 -1.11 -15.22
N ILE A 250 3.73 -1.48 -16.07
CA ILE A 250 4.30 -0.58 -17.08
C ILE A 250 3.23 -0.19 -18.11
N GLY A 251 2.49 -1.16 -18.65
CA GLY A 251 1.41 -0.89 -19.61
C GLY A 251 0.32 0.01 -19.04
N ALA A 252 -0.09 -0.21 -17.79
CA ALA A 252 -1.10 0.61 -17.14
C ALA A 252 -0.60 2.04 -16.84
N ALA A 253 0.65 2.19 -16.37
CA ALA A 253 1.24 3.50 -16.05
C ALA A 253 1.53 4.36 -17.29
N PHE A 254 1.71 3.75 -18.45
CA PHE A 254 2.04 4.42 -19.72
C PHE A 254 1.03 4.06 -20.82
N SER A 255 -0.25 3.97 -20.48
CA SER A 255 -1.33 3.59 -21.39
C SER A 255 -1.45 4.51 -22.60
N ASP A 256 -1.12 5.79 -22.48
CA ASP A 256 -1.03 6.76 -23.55
C ASP A 256 0.02 6.38 -24.61
N ILE A 257 1.18 5.85 -24.17
CA ILE A 257 2.23 5.35 -25.07
C ILE A 257 1.74 4.08 -25.78
N GLU A 258 1.07 3.18 -25.08
CA GLU A 258 0.50 1.97 -25.68
C GLU A 258 -0.59 2.27 -26.72
N GLU A 259 -1.46 3.26 -26.46
CA GLU A 259 -2.46 3.73 -27.42
C GLU A 259 -1.82 4.28 -28.70
N ILE A 260 -0.75 5.08 -28.56
CA ILE A 260 0.02 5.58 -29.69
C ILE A 260 0.69 4.43 -30.44
N ALA A 261 1.34 3.51 -29.72
CA ALA A 261 1.99 2.34 -30.27
C ALA A 261 1.04 1.42 -31.04
N ALA A 262 -0.20 1.23 -30.53
CA ALA A 262 -1.24 0.46 -31.21
C ALA A 262 -1.68 1.09 -32.53
N SER A 263 -1.50 2.39 -32.72
CA SER A 263 -1.79 3.08 -33.99
C SER A 263 -0.68 2.95 -35.04
N CYS A 264 0.46 2.36 -34.70
CA CYS A 264 1.58 2.16 -35.61
C CYS A 264 1.19 1.25 -36.77
N ARG A 265 1.55 1.64 -38.00
CA ARG A 265 1.28 0.86 -39.21
C ARG A 265 2.14 -0.41 -39.36
N PHE A 266 3.18 -0.54 -38.57
CA PHE A 266 4.09 -1.69 -38.60
C PHE A 266 3.73 -2.66 -37.44
N ARG A 267 3.41 -3.92 -37.77
CA ARG A 267 2.96 -4.93 -36.80
C ARG A 267 4.09 -5.45 -35.87
N ASP A 268 5.34 -5.30 -36.32
CA ASP A 268 6.55 -5.74 -35.66
C ASP A 268 7.47 -4.57 -35.29
N CYS A 269 6.86 -3.39 -35.10
CA CYS A 269 7.57 -2.17 -34.76
C CYS A 269 8.26 -2.29 -33.39
N THR A 270 9.57 -2.08 -33.38
CA THR A 270 10.35 -2.06 -32.12
C THR A 270 10.43 -0.66 -31.51
N GLN A 271 9.83 0.35 -32.16
CA GLN A 271 9.77 1.76 -31.72
C GLN A 271 11.13 2.40 -31.54
N THR A 272 12.14 1.91 -32.25
CA THR A 272 13.51 2.40 -32.13
C THR A 272 14.03 3.05 -33.39
N ASN A 273 13.77 2.49 -34.57
CA ASN A 273 14.37 2.95 -35.85
C ASN A 273 13.38 2.99 -37.01
N GLU A 274 12.17 2.54 -36.84
CA GLU A 274 11.14 2.50 -37.88
C GLU A 274 10.56 3.90 -38.11
N PRO A 275 10.36 4.31 -39.38
CA PRO A 275 9.72 5.57 -39.72
C PRO A 275 8.20 5.43 -39.48
N GLY A 276 7.74 5.74 -38.28
CA GLY A 276 6.34 5.64 -37.87
C GLY A 276 5.72 6.98 -37.54
#